data_8dc27f7c22c34ef2a5c5e5e7cd6e31c8
#
_entry.id   8dc27f7c22c34ef2a5c5e5e7cd6e31c8
#
_cell.length_a   1.000
_cell.length_b   1.000
_cell.length_c   1.000
_cell.angle_alpha   90.00
_cell.angle_beta   90.00
_cell.angle_gamma   90.00
#
_symmetry.space_group_name_H-M   'P 1'
#
loop_
_entity.id
_entity.type
_entity.pdbx_description
1 polymer ?
#
loop_
_entity_poly.entity_id
_entity_poly.type
_entity_poly.pdbx_seq_one_letter_code
_entity_poly.pdbx_strand_id
1 'polypeptide(L)'
;MQHNSYRRWITLAIISFSGGVSFDLAYLRYIYQIPMAKFMGFSNTEIGLIMSTFGIAAIIFYAPSDVIADKFSHRKMITSAMIITGLLGLLMATYPPLWVMLCIQVAFAITTILMLWSVSIKAASLLGDHSEQGKIMGWMEGLRGVGVMSLAVFTMWVFSRFAPDDSASLKTVIIIYSVVYILLGILCWFFVSDNNNLRSANNEEKQSFQLSDILAVLRISTTWYCSMVIFGVFTIYAILSYSTNYLTEMYGMSLVAASYMGIVINKIFRALCGPLGGIITTYSKVKSPTRVVQILSIIGLLALTALLVTNSNPQSVAMGIGLILLLGFTCYASRGLYWACPGEARTPSYIMGTTVGICSVIGFLPDVFV
;
A
#
# COMPACT_ATOMS: atom_id res chain seq x y z
N MET A 1 -5.61 -26.51 -21.76
CA MET A 1 -6.89 -26.60 -21.02
C MET A 1 -7.54 -25.21 -21.06
N GLN A 2 -8.64 -25.06 -21.81
CA GLN A 2 -9.40 -23.80 -21.81
C GLN A 2 -9.98 -23.60 -20.41
N HIS A 3 -9.30 -22.85 -19.56
CA HIS A 3 -9.90 -22.33 -18.35
C HIS A 3 -11.10 -21.50 -18.77
N ASN A 4 -12.28 -21.88 -18.30
CA ASN A 4 -13.52 -21.15 -18.52
C ASN A 4 -13.22 -19.64 -18.27
N SER A 5 -13.31 -18.82 -19.30
CA SER A 5 -12.84 -17.42 -19.28
C SER A 5 -13.38 -16.64 -18.07
N TYR A 6 -14.63 -16.93 -17.68
CA TYR A 6 -15.27 -16.33 -16.50
C TYR A 6 -14.56 -16.68 -15.18
N ARG A 7 -14.20 -17.95 -14.98
CA ARG A 7 -13.52 -18.40 -13.74
C ARG A 7 -12.15 -17.72 -13.58
N ARG A 8 -11.42 -17.54 -14.68
CA ARG A 8 -10.14 -16.82 -14.71
C ARG A 8 -10.28 -15.38 -14.17
N TRP A 9 -11.26 -14.64 -14.70
CA TRP A 9 -11.48 -13.23 -14.30
C TRP A 9 -12.02 -13.11 -12.88
N ILE A 10 -12.89 -14.02 -12.43
CA ILE A 10 -13.34 -14.09 -11.05
C ILE A 10 -12.17 -14.37 -10.11
N THR A 11 -11.30 -15.32 -10.45
CA THR A 11 -10.10 -15.62 -9.67
C THR A 11 -9.18 -14.39 -9.58
N LEU A 12 -8.95 -13.71 -10.71
CA LEU A 12 -8.16 -12.47 -10.72
C LEU A 12 -8.79 -11.40 -9.82
N ALA A 13 -10.10 -11.22 -9.88
CA ALA A 13 -10.81 -10.25 -9.04
C ALA A 13 -10.66 -10.57 -7.54
N ILE A 14 -10.84 -11.85 -7.15
CA ILE A 14 -10.70 -12.28 -5.75
C ILE A 14 -9.27 -12.06 -5.26
N ILE A 15 -8.25 -12.47 -6.04
CA ILE A 15 -6.83 -12.27 -5.68
C ILE A 15 -6.51 -10.78 -5.57
N SER A 16 -6.98 -9.98 -6.52
CA SER A 16 -6.74 -8.54 -6.55
C SER A 16 -7.39 -7.84 -5.36
N PHE A 17 -8.64 -8.19 -5.06
CA PHE A 17 -9.36 -7.63 -3.92
C PHE A 17 -8.64 -8.02 -2.61
N SER A 18 -8.30 -9.29 -2.43
CA SER A 18 -7.55 -9.78 -1.26
C SER A 18 -6.22 -9.05 -1.08
N GLY A 19 -5.40 -8.95 -2.14
CA GLY A 19 -4.12 -8.27 -2.10
C GLY A 19 -4.21 -6.74 -1.93
N GLY A 20 -5.37 -6.14 -2.24
CA GLY A 20 -5.64 -4.71 -2.02
C GLY A 20 -6.01 -4.43 -0.56
N VAL A 21 -7.09 -5.03 -0.09
CA VAL A 21 -7.70 -4.69 1.21
C VAL A 21 -6.93 -5.21 2.43
N SER A 22 -6.09 -6.23 2.26
CA SER A 22 -5.36 -6.88 3.37
C SER A 22 -4.52 -5.93 4.22
N PHE A 23 -4.09 -4.82 3.65
CA PHE A 23 -3.29 -3.81 4.34
C PHE A 23 -4.10 -2.78 5.12
N ASP A 24 -5.42 -2.69 4.91
CA ASP A 24 -6.21 -1.59 5.47
C ASP A 24 -6.26 -1.58 7.00
N LEU A 25 -6.24 -2.77 7.66
CA LEU A 25 -6.16 -2.82 9.13
C LEU A 25 -4.78 -2.45 9.66
N ALA A 26 -3.71 -2.84 8.99
CA ALA A 26 -2.36 -2.44 9.38
C ALA A 26 -2.16 -0.93 9.24
N TYR A 27 -2.77 -0.33 8.21
CA TYR A 27 -2.74 1.11 7.93
C TYR A 27 -4.02 1.84 8.39
N LEU A 28 -4.73 1.32 9.41
CA LEU A 28 -6.02 1.85 9.87
C LEU A 28 -5.90 3.34 10.28
N ARG A 29 -4.76 3.75 10.83
CA ARG A 29 -4.50 5.14 11.23
C ARG A 29 -4.68 6.16 10.11
N TYR A 30 -4.47 5.78 8.84
CA TYR A 30 -4.55 6.71 7.71
C TYR A 30 -5.94 7.33 7.52
N ILE A 31 -6.97 6.71 8.09
CA ILE A 31 -8.34 7.21 8.05
C ILE A 31 -8.89 7.42 9.46
N TYR A 32 -8.53 6.55 10.41
CA TYR A 32 -9.16 6.46 11.72
C TYR A 32 -8.18 6.78 12.88
N GLN A 33 -7.13 7.59 12.67
CA GLN A 33 -6.16 7.91 13.72
C GLN A 33 -6.81 8.54 14.95
N ILE A 34 -7.69 9.55 14.75
CA ILE A 34 -8.39 10.21 15.86
C ILE A 34 -9.31 9.24 16.62
N PRO A 35 -10.15 8.41 15.94
CA PRO A 35 -10.89 7.34 16.60
C PRO A 35 -10.02 6.34 17.34
N MET A 36 -8.85 5.98 16.82
CA MET A 36 -7.90 5.09 17.53
C MET A 36 -7.39 5.74 18.82
N ALA A 37 -6.97 6.99 18.77
CA ALA A 37 -6.54 7.73 19.96
C ALA A 37 -7.67 7.81 20.99
N LYS A 38 -8.88 8.17 20.54
CA LYS A 38 -10.04 8.37 21.41
C LYS A 38 -10.58 7.07 22.04
N PHE A 39 -10.76 6.03 21.25
CA PHE A 39 -11.49 4.82 21.69
C PHE A 39 -10.57 3.68 22.14
N MET A 40 -9.35 3.58 21.58
CA MET A 40 -8.35 2.61 22.05
C MET A 40 -7.46 3.19 23.15
N GLY A 41 -7.49 4.52 23.38
CA GLY A 41 -6.73 5.19 24.42
C GLY A 41 -5.24 5.35 24.11
N PHE A 42 -4.83 5.21 22.83
CA PHE A 42 -3.44 5.37 22.44
C PHE A 42 -3.10 6.84 22.18
N SER A 43 -1.95 7.26 22.68
CA SER A 43 -1.35 8.55 22.32
C SER A 43 -0.90 8.54 20.83
N ASN A 44 -0.71 9.72 20.25
CA ASN A 44 -0.20 9.82 18.87
C ASN A 44 1.18 9.15 18.72
N THR A 45 2.02 9.20 19.76
CA THR A 45 3.33 8.52 19.80
C THR A 45 3.18 7.00 19.77
N GLU A 46 2.24 6.45 20.53
CA GLU A 46 1.96 5.00 20.54
C GLU A 46 1.38 4.53 19.20
N ILE A 47 0.51 5.33 18.57
CA ILE A 47 0.01 5.05 17.22
C ILE A 47 1.15 5.08 16.20
N GLY A 48 2.09 6.02 16.33
CA GLY A 48 3.34 6.04 15.56
C GLY A 48 4.17 4.78 15.76
N LEU A 49 4.37 4.35 17.01
CA LEU A 49 5.11 3.13 17.36
C LEU A 49 4.45 1.86 16.77
N ILE A 50 3.12 1.78 16.81
CA ILE A 50 2.34 0.69 16.19
C ILE A 50 2.67 0.61 14.71
N MET A 51 2.70 1.73 14.01
CA MET A 51 3.01 1.77 12.58
C MET A 51 4.48 1.46 12.28
N SER A 52 5.41 2.02 13.07
CA SER A 52 6.84 1.73 12.95
C SER A 52 7.13 0.24 13.12
N THR A 53 6.44 -0.41 14.05
CA THR A 53 6.56 -1.87 14.26
C THR A 53 6.17 -2.65 13.01
N PHE A 54 5.07 -2.28 12.35
CA PHE A 54 4.69 -2.88 11.06
C PHE A 54 5.75 -2.61 9.99
N GLY A 55 6.23 -1.36 9.88
CA GLY A 55 7.24 -0.96 8.88
C GLY A 55 8.55 -1.73 9.02
N ILE A 56 9.08 -1.87 10.23
CA ILE A 56 10.29 -2.65 10.53
C ILE A 56 10.08 -4.12 10.14
N ALA A 57 8.97 -4.72 10.58
CA ALA A 57 8.65 -6.10 10.26
C ALA A 57 8.47 -6.31 8.75
N ALA A 58 7.81 -5.37 8.06
CA ALA A 58 7.61 -5.42 6.62
C ALA A 58 8.95 -5.45 5.86
N ILE A 59 9.90 -4.59 6.22
CA ILE A 59 11.25 -4.56 5.61
C ILE A 59 11.95 -5.92 5.75
N ILE A 60 11.86 -6.54 6.93
CA ILE A 60 12.46 -7.86 7.19
C ILE A 60 11.81 -8.94 6.31
N PHE A 61 10.49 -8.89 6.16
CA PHE A 61 9.73 -9.94 5.48
C PHE A 61 9.63 -9.79 3.96
N TYR A 62 9.92 -8.63 3.38
CA TYR A 62 9.91 -8.47 1.92
C TYR A 62 10.93 -9.40 1.24
N ALA A 63 12.17 -9.48 1.72
CA ALA A 63 13.21 -10.27 1.09
C ALA A 63 12.89 -11.77 1.02
N PRO A 64 12.42 -12.46 2.10
CA PRO A 64 12.08 -13.88 2.05
C PRO A 64 10.72 -14.16 1.36
N SER A 65 9.86 -13.15 1.14
CA SER A 65 8.51 -13.35 0.59
C SER A 65 8.51 -14.01 -0.79
N ASP A 66 9.45 -13.63 -1.67
CA ASP A 66 9.58 -14.20 -3.02
C ASP A 66 9.99 -15.67 -2.99
N VAL A 67 10.92 -16.02 -2.11
CA VAL A 67 11.38 -17.43 -1.92
C VAL A 67 10.23 -18.29 -1.40
N ILE A 68 9.45 -17.77 -0.47
CA ILE A 68 8.28 -18.46 0.09
C ILE A 68 7.20 -18.65 -0.98
N ALA A 69 6.93 -17.60 -1.79
CA ALA A 69 6.00 -17.69 -2.89
C ALA A 69 6.35 -18.76 -3.93
N ASP A 70 7.65 -19.10 -4.07
CA ASP A 70 8.10 -20.16 -4.96
C ASP A 70 7.94 -21.57 -4.38
N LYS A 71 8.04 -21.71 -3.06
CA LYS A 71 8.10 -23.03 -2.41
C LYS A 71 6.72 -23.56 -1.99
N PHE A 72 5.79 -22.68 -1.66
CA PHE A 72 4.52 -23.07 -1.08
C PHE A 72 3.35 -22.94 -2.06
N SER A 73 2.26 -23.65 -1.76
CA SER A 73 1.00 -23.59 -2.50
C SER A 73 0.38 -22.20 -2.42
N HIS A 74 0.16 -21.56 -3.58
CA HIS A 74 -0.43 -20.22 -3.64
C HIS A 74 -1.81 -20.18 -2.99
N ARG A 75 -2.66 -21.21 -3.26
CA ARG A 75 -3.99 -21.31 -2.64
C ARG A 75 -3.91 -21.33 -1.13
N LYS A 76 -3.09 -22.22 -0.56
CA LYS A 76 -2.95 -22.36 0.89
C LYS A 76 -2.41 -21.06 1.52
N MET A 77 -1.39 -20.47 0.90
CA MET A 77 -0.76 -19.24 1.39
C MET A 77 -1.75 -18.07 1.42
N ILE A 78 -2.43 -17.79 0.31
CA ILE A 78 -3.38 -16.67 0.23
C ILE A 78 -4.55 -16.89 1.20
N THR A 79 -5.10 -18.11 1.22
CA THR A 79 -6.22 -18.46 2.13
C THR A 79 -5.85 -18.28 3.59
N SER A 80 -4.72 -18.89 4.02
CA SER A 80 -4.29 -18.79 5.42
C SER A 80 -3.92 -17.35 5.80
N ALA A 81 -3.25 -16.63 4.92
CA ALA A 81 -2.92 -15.22 5.13
C ALA A 81 -4.18 -14.38 5.40
N MET A 82 -5.19 -14.49 4.55
CA MET A 82 -6.43 -13.74 4.68
C MET A 82 -7.22 -14.11 5.92
N ILE A 83 -7.35 -15.41 6.22
CA ILE A 83 -8.08 -15.88 7.42
C ILE A 83 -7.36 -15.41 8.69
N ILE A 84 -6.04 -15.59 8.78
CA ILE A 84 -5.26 -15.18 9.96
C ILE A 84 -5.33 -13.65 10.11
N THR A 85 -5.19 -12.88 9.02
CA THR A 85 -5.33 -11.42 9.07
C THR A 85 -6.71 -11.00 9.59
N GLY A 86 -7.77 -11.69 9.17
CA GLY A 86 -9.12 -11.45 9.68
C GLY A 86 -9.27 -11.78 11.17
N LEU A 87 -8.71 -12.89 11.64
CA LEU A 87 -8.71 -13.26 13.06
C LEU A 87 -7.92 -12.26 13.91
N LEU A 88 -6.76 -11.80 13.42
CA LEU A 88 -5.98 -10.74 14.07
C LEU A 88 -6.77 -9.43 14.13
N GLY A 89 -7.55 -9.11 13.10
CA GLY A 89 -8.46 -7.97 13.11
C GLY A 89 -9.57 -8.10 14.15
N LEU A 90 -10.16 -9.30 14.34
CA LEU A 90 -11.14 -9.54 15.42
C LEU A 90 -10.50 -9.36 16.81
N LEU A 91 -9.23 -9.79 16.99
CA LEU A 91 -8.48 -9.52 18.20
C LEU A 91 -8.22 -8.01 18.37
N MET A 92 -7.86 -7.29 17.32
CA MET A 92 -7.71 -5.84 17.34
C MET A 92 -9.01 -5.12 17.74
N ALA A 93 -10.17 -5.63 17.34
CA ALA A 93 -11.49 -5.09 17.69
C ALA A 93 -11.83 -5.18 19.19
N THR A 94 -11.07 -5.95 19.97
CA THR A 94 -11.21 -5.99 21.44
C THR A 94 -10.55 -4.81 22.13
N TYR A 95 -9.85 -3.95 21.39
CA TYR A 95 -9.04 -2.82 21.88
C TYR A 95 -7.97 -3.27 22.89
N PRO A 96 -7.07 -4.16 22.46
CA PRO A 96 -6.08 -4.75 23.34
C PRO A 96 -5.02 -3.71 23.77
N PRO A 97 -4.28 -3.98 24.86
CA PRO A 97 -3.21 -3.11 25.30
C PRO A 97 -2.09 -2.99 24.25
N LEU A 98 -1.27 -1.93 24.36
CA LEU A 98 -0.25 -1.56 23.39
C LEU A 98 0.66 -2.75 22.97
N TRP A 99 1.17 -3.51 23.94
CA TRP A 99 2.07 -4.62 23.64
C TRP A 99 1.43 -5.72 22.76
N VAL A 100 0.14 -6.00 22.97
CA VAL A 100 -0.61 -6.92 22.09
C VAL A 100 -0.79 -6.31 20.70
N MET A 101 -1.07 -5.00 20.65
CA MET A 101 -1.20 -4.29 19.37
C MET A 101 0.11 -4.35 18.57
N LEU A 102 1.28 -4.21 19.20
CA LEU A 102 2.57 -4.34 18.55
C LEU A 102 2.77 -5.77 18.00
N CYS A 103 2.39 -6.81 18.77
CA CYS A 103 2.41 -8.20 18.30
C CYS A 103 1.47 -8.40 17.10
N ILE A 104 0.27 -7.81 17.11
CA ILE A 104 -0.67 -7.86 15.98
C ILE A 104 -0.04 -7.22 14.74
N GLN A 105 0.69 -6.11 14.86
CA GLN A 105 1.34 -5.45 13.72
C GLN A 105 2.45 -6.32 13.10
N VAL A 106 3.25 -6.97 13.92
CA VAL A 106 4.24 -7.96 13.42
C VAL A 106 3.53 -9.10 12.69
N ALA A 107 2.45 -9.62 13.28
CA ALA A 107 1.66 -10.69 12.67
C ALA A 107 0.98 -10.23 11.36
N PHE A 108 0.50 -8.97 11.27
CA PHE A 108 0.02 -8.39 10.02
C PHE A 108 1.13 -8.32 8.97
N ALA A 109 2.37 -7.94 9.32
CA ALA A 109 3.48 -7.95 8.38
C ALA A 109 3.78 -9.37 7.86
N ILE A 110 3.74 -10.39 8.72
CA ILE A 110 3.88 -11.79 8.31
C ILE A 110 2.78 -12.19 7.32
N THR A 111 1.53 -11.94 7.66
CA THR A 111 0.41 -12.38 6.82
C THR A 111 0.30 -11.60 5.51
N THR A 112 0.49 -10.27 5.54
CA THR A 112 0.29 -9.42 4.37
C THR A 112 1.53 -9.34 3.46
N ILE A 113 2.74 -9.27 4.04
CA ILE A 113 3.98 -9.15 3.26
C ILE A 113 4.54 -10.54 2.93
N LEU A 114 4.84 -11.34 3.95
CA LEU A 114 5.53 -12.61 3.75
C LEU A 114 4.66 -13.63 3.04
N MET A 115 3.37 -13.74 3.43
CA MET A 115 2.48 -14.79 2.93
C MET A 115 1.61 -14.37 1.75
N LEU A 116 1.27 -13.09 1.60
CA LEU A 116 0.26 -12.67 0.62
C LEU A 116 0.84 -11.89 -0.56
N TRP A 117 1.75 -10.93 -0.32
CA TRP A 117 2.18 -9.97 -1.33
C TRP A 117 2.71 -10.62 -2.62
N SER A 118 3.87 -11.27 -2.54
CA SER A 118 4.52 -11.91 -3.69
C SER A 118 3.71 -13.08 -4.23
N VAL A 119 3.05 -13.83 -3.33
CA VAL A 119 2.19 -14.97 -3.70
C VAL A 119 1.00 -14.51 -4.55
N SER A 120 0.35 -13.40 -4.19
CA SER A 120 -0.78 -12.86 -4.95
C SER A 120 -0.39 -12.40 -6.35
N ILE A 121 0.78 -11.77 -6.51
CA ILE A 121 1.32 -11.36 -7.80
C ILE A 121 1.62 -12.57 -8.68
N LYS A 122 2.28 -13.59 -8.12
CA LYS A 122 2.57 -14.84 -8.83
C LYS A 122 1.31 -15.60 -9.21
N ALA A 123 0.35 -15.74 -8.28
CA ALA A 123 -0.92 -16.40 -8.57
C ALA A 123 -1.69 -15.70 -9.68
N ALA A 124 -1.66 -14.36 -9.74
CA ALA A 124 -2.26 -13.59 -10.80
C ALA A 124 -1.53 -13.78 -12.14
N SER A 125 -0.19 -13.77 -12.15
CA SER A 125 0.61 -13.95 -13.38
C SER A 125 0.35 -15.31 -14.04
N LEU A 126 0.05 -16.34 -13.26
CA LEU A 126 -0.27 -17.67 -13.77
C LEU A 126 -1.67 -17.78 -14.42
N LEU A 127 -2.48 -16.74 -14.34
CA LEU A 127 -3.80 -16.72 -14.98
C LEU A 127 -3.77 -16.39 -16.48
N GLY A 128 -2.62 -16.03 -17.06
CA GLY A 128 -2.51 -15.73 -18.47
C GLY A 128 -1.15 -16.03 -19.06
N ASP A 129 -1.10 -16.08 -20.39
CA ASP A 129 0.10 -16.31 -21.16
C ASP A 129 1.03 -15.08 -21.15
N HIS A 130 2.28 -15.25 -21.58
CA HIS A 130 3.27 -14.15 -21.66
C HIS A 130 2.77 -12.91 -22.39
N SER A 131 2.00 -13.09 -23.49
CA SER A 131 1.41 -11.99 -24.25
C SER A 131 0.31 -11.22 -23.52
N GLU A 132 -0.30 -11.81 -22.48
CA GLU A 132 -1.39 -11.22 -21.71
C GLU A 132 -0.95 -10.64 -20.35
N GLN A 133 0.33 -10.81 -19.97
CA GLN A 133 0.82 -10.41 -18.65
C GLN A 133 0.56 -8.93 -18.33
N GLY A 134 0.81 -8.03 -19.27
CA GLY A 134 0.52 -6.61 -19.11
C GLY A 134 -0.96 -6.33 -18.83
N LYS A 135 -1.86 -7.05 -19.52
CA LYS A 135 -3.31 -6.93 -19.33
C LYS A 135 -3.73 -7.45 -17.96
N ILE A 136 -3.22 -8.61 -17.54
CA ILE A 136 -3.55 -9.21 -16.24
C ILE A 136 -3.07 -8.34 -15.08
N MET A 137 -1.82 -7.88 -15.13
CA MET A 137 -1.27 -7.02 -14.09
C MET A 137 -1.98 -5.67 -14.04
N GLY A 138 -2.32 -5.08 -15.18
CA GLY A 138 -3.10 -3.85 -15.24
C GLY A 138 -4.48 -4.01 -14.61
N TRP A 139 -5.21 -5.09 -14.93
CA TRP A 139 -6.50 -5.40 -14.30
C TRP A 139 -6.35 -5.71 -12.82
N MET A 140 -5.30 -6.41 -12.41
CA MET A 140 -5.01 -6.68 -11.00
C MET A 140 -4.90 -5.37 -10.20
N GLU A 141 -4.12 -4.41 -10.66
CA GLU A 141 -3.95 -3.13 -9.96
C GLU A 141 -5.24 -2.30 -9.98
N GLY A 142 -5.97 -2.27 -11.08
CA GLY A 142 -7.26 -1.60 -11.16
C GLY A 142 -8.28 -2.18 -10.18
N LEU A 143 -8.43 -3.50 -10.15
CA LEU A 143 -9.34 -4.21 -9.24
C LEU A 143 -8.92 -4.04 -7.76
N ARG A 144 -7.62 -4.02 -7.47
CA ARG A 144 -7.09 -3.67 -6.14
C ARG A 144 -7.56 -2.29 -5.71
N GLY A 145 -7.38 -1.29 -6.59
CA GLY A 145 -7.78 0.09 -6.30
C GLY A 145 -9.29 0.21 -6.04
N VAL A 146 -10.11 -0.39 -6.91
CA VAL A 146 -11.59 -0.40 -6.75
C VAL A 146 -11.98 -1.08 -5.45
N GLY A 147 -11.38 -2.24 -5.14
CA GLY A 147 -11.68 -2.98 -3.92
C GLY A 147 -11.40 -2.19 -2.65
N VAL A 148 -10.19 -1.64 -2.56
CA VAL A 148 -9.77 -0.82 -1.41
C VAL A 148 -10.64 0.43 -1.25
N MET A 149 -10.95 1.13 -2.36
CA MET A 149 -11.78 2.31 -2.34
C MET A 149 -13.22 2.01 -1.90
N SER A 150 -13.85 0.98 -2.47
CA SER A 150 -15.23 0.63 -2.16
C SER A 150 -15.39 0.22 -0.70
N LEU A 151 -14.47 -0.59 -0.17
CA LEU A 151 -14.51 -1.01 1.22
C LEU A 151 -14.25 0.16 2.18
N ALA A 152 -13.31 1.05 1.87
CA ALA A 152 -13.04 2.23 2.68
C ALA A 152 -14.25 3.20 2.73
N VAL A 153 -14.90 3.45 1.59
CA VAL A 153 -16.11 4.27 1.53
C VAL A 153 -17.25 3.62 2.31
N PHE A 154 -17.44 2.31 2.14
CA PHE A 154 -18.49 1.57 2.87
C PHE A 154 -18.27 1.61 4.39
N THR A 155 -17.04 1.31 4.85
CA THR A 155 -16.73 1.34 6.29
C THR A 155 -16.85 2.73 6.88
N MET A 156 -16.48 3.79 6.13
CA MET A 156 -16.67 5.17 6.56
C MET A 156 -18.15 5.56 6.61
N TRP A 157 -18.96 5.09 5.66
CA TRP A 157 -20.41 5.29 5.70
C TRP A 157 -21.01 4.63 6.93
N VAL A 158 -20.61 3.40 7.26
CA VAL A 158 -21.05 2.72 8.49
C VAL A 158 -20.59 3.50 9.73
N PHE A 159 -19.32 3.91 9.79
CA PHE A 159 -18.77 4.71 10.88
C PHE A 159 -19.59 5.99 11.14
N SER A 160 -19.98 6.70 10.07
CA SER A 160 -20.75 7.94 10.15
C SER A 160 -22.18 7.78 10.66
N ARG A 161 -22.69 6.53 10.80
CA ARG A 161 -24.04 6.25 11.36
C ARG A 161 -24.06 6.19 12.87
N PHE A 162 -22.90 6.08 13.51
CA PHE A 162 -22.78 6.07 14.98
C PHE A 162 -22.69 7.49 15.52
N ALA A 163 -23.05 7.62 16.82
CA ALA A 163 -22.79 8.89 17.52
C ALA A 163 -21.28 9.16 17.59
N PRO A 164 -20.83 10.44 17.59
CA PRO A 164 -19.40 10.80 17.57
C PRO A 164 -18.60 10.24 18.75
N ASP A 165 -19.26 9.93 19.87
CA ASP A 165 -18.63 9.42 21.10
C ASP A 165 -18.80 7.92 21.29
N ASP A 166 -19.43 7.22 20.35
CA ASP A 166 -19.67 5.79 20.45
C ASP A 166 -18.44 4.98 19.99
N SER A 167 -17.78 4.32 20.94
CA SER A 167 -16.65 3.43 20.68
C SER A 167 -17.00 2.23 19.78
N ALA A 168 -18.29 1.88 19.69
CA ALA A 168 -18.77 0.82 18.81
C ALA A 168 -18.55 1.17 17.33
N SER A 169 -18.45 2.45 16.96
CA SER A 169 -18.22 2.91 15.60
C SER A 169 -16.92 2.33 15.00
N LEU A 170 -15.78 2.53 15.67
CA LEU A 170 -14.49 2.01 15.23
C LEU A 170 -14.42 0.48 15.34
N LYS A 171 -14.98 -0.08 16.40
CA LYS A 171 -15.07 -1.53 16.59
C LYS A 171 -15.79 -2.20 15.44
N THR A 172 -16.95 -1.66 15.01
CA THR A 172 -17.73 -2.17 13.89
C THR A 172 -16.95 -2.11 12.58
N VAL A 173 -16.21 -1.01 12.34
CA VAL A 173 -15.33 -0.88 11.17
C VAL A 173 -14.29 -2.00 11.14
N ILE A 174 -13.58 -2.23 12.25
CA ILE A 174 -12.55 -3.29 12.34
C ILE A 174 -13.17 -4.68 12.12
N ILE A 175 -14.35 -4.94 12.69
CA ILE A 175 -15.07 -6.21 12.49
C ILE A 175 -15.44 -6.38 11.02
N ILE A 176 -15.94 -5.35 10.34
CA ILE A 176 -16.29 -5.42 8.91
C ILE A 176 -15.06 -5.81 8.08
N TYR A 177 -13.92 -5.13 8.26
CA TYR A 177 -12.67 -5.51 7.58
C TYR A 177 -12.31 -6.97 7.88
N SER A 178 -12.37 -7.38 9.13
CA SER A 178 -12.02 -8.73 9.57
C SER A 178 -12.89 -9.81 8.91
N VAL A 179 -14.21 -9.60 8.89
CA VAL A 179 -15.18 -10.51 8.25
C VAL A 179 -14.92 -10.57 6.74
N VAL A 180 -14.71 -9.43 6.08
CA VAL A 180 -14.38 -9.38 4.64
C VAL A 180 -13.09 -10.17 4.35
N TYR A 181 -12.07 -10.06 5.18
CA TYR A 181 -10.82 -10.83 5.00
C TYR A 181 -11.06 -12.33 5.13
N ILE A 182 -11.82 -12.78 6.14
CA ILE A 182 -12.16 -14.19 6.32
C ILE A 182 -12.95 -14.70 5.11
N LEU A 183 -13.95 -13.96 4.64
CA LEU A 183 -14.76 -14.31 3.47
C LEU A 183 -13.91 -14.40 2.20
N LEU A 184 -13.00 -13.43 1.98
CA LEU A 184 -12.07 -13.46 0.86
C LEU A 184 -11.10 -14.66 0.96
N GLY A 185 -10.64 -14.99 2.15
CA GLY A 185 -9.83 -16.19 2.39
C GLY A 185 -10.56 -17.47 1.99
N ILE A 186 -11.85 -17.60 2.37
CA ILE A 186 -12.71 -18.73 1.97
C ILE A 186 -12.89 -18.75 0.44
N LEU A 187 -13.18 -17.61 -0.17
CA LEU A 187 -13.30 -17.52 -1.64
C LEU A 187 -11.99 -17.92 -2.34
N CYS A 188 -10.84 -17.48 -1.83
CA CYS A 188 -9.52 -17.88 -2.37
C CYS A 188 -9.35 -19.40 -2.34
N TRP A 189 -9.82 -20.09 -1.29
CA TRP A 189 -9.74 -21.55 -1.24
C TRP A 189 -10.48 -22.25 -2.38
N PHE A 190 -11.62 -21.74 -2.80
CA PHE A 190 -12.42 -22.35 -3.86
C PHE A 190 -11.97 -21.92 -5.28
N PHE A 191 -11.50 -20.70 -5.45
CA PHE A 191 -11.22 -20.15 -6.77
C PHE A 191 -9.74 -20.19 -7.16
N VAL A 192 -8.81 -20.05 -6.23
CA VAL A 192 -7.37 -20.10 -6.54
C VAL A 192 -6.94 -21.55 -6.77
N SER A 193 -6.39 -21.83 -7.93
CA SER A 193 -5.91 -23.17 -8.28
C SER A 193 -4.56 -23.45 -7.64
N ASP A 194 -4.39 -24.67 -7.15
CA ASP A 194 -3.13 -25.16 -6.65
C ASP A 194 -2.38 -25.85 -7.79
N ASN A 195 -1.66 -25.08 -8.57
CA ASN A 195 -1.04 -25.57 -9.79
C ASN A 195 0.43 -25.97 -9.53
N ASN A 196 0.62 -27.13 -8.90
CA ASN A 196 1.95 -27.73 -8.75
C ASN A 196 2.60 -28.10 -10.10
N ASN A 197 1.81 -28.25 -11.17
CA ASN A 197 2.28 -28.67 -12.51
C ASN A 197 2.88 -27.51 -13.33
N LEU A 198 2.62 -26.23 -13.00
CA LEU A 198 3.24 -25.09 -13.67
C LEU A 198 4.64 -24.75 -13.12
N ARG A 199 5.03 -25.35 -12.01
CA ARG A 199 6.40 -25.26 -11.48
C ARG A 199 7.46 -25.84 -12.39
N SER A 200 7.10 -26.80 -13.25
CA SER A 200 8.03 -27.49 -14.15
C SER A 200 8.20 -26.84 -15.52
N ALA A 201 7.34 -25.92 -15.91
CA ALA A 201 7.34 -25.32 -17.26
C ALA A 201 8.19 -24.03 -17.39
N ASN A 202 8.46 -23.35 -16.30
CA ASN A 202 9.30 -22.14 -16.30
C ASN A 202 10.67 -22.44 -15.63
N ASN A 203 11.42 -23.38 -16.23
CA ASN A 203 12.88 -23.46 -16.07
C ASN A 203 13.56 -22.33 -16.91
N GLU A 204 13.11 -21.09 -16.76
CA GLU A 204 14.00 -19.97 -17.02
C GLU A 204 14.99 -19.96 -15.86
N GLU A 205 16.27 -20.01 -16.17
CA GLU A 205 17.38 -19.96 -15.23
C GLU A 205 17.12 -18.83 -14.23
N LYS A 206 16.62 -19.20 -13.05
CA LYS A 206 16.58 -18.28 -11.92
C LYS A 206 18.05 -17.99 -11.62
N GLN A 207 18.52 -16.82 -12.02
CA GLN A 207 19.74 -16.27 -11.45
C GLN A 207 19.54 -16.28 -9.93
N SER A 208 20.21 -17.22 -9.28
CA SER A 208 20.18 -17.35 -7.83
C SER A 208 20.71 -16.04 -7.26
N PHE A 209 19.88 -15.37 -6.47
CA PHE A 209 20.26 -14.18 -5.71
C PHE A 209 21.58 -14.47 -4.97
N GLN A 210 22.65 -13.81 -5.38
CA GLN A 210 23.97 -13.95 -4.75
C GLN A 210 24.24 -12.69 -3.90
N LEU A 211 24.84 -12.90 -2.73
CA LEU A 211 25.27 -11.79 -1.88
C LEU A 211 26.24 -10.83 -2.59
N SER A 212 27.02 -11.36 -3.54
CA SER A 212 27.89 -10.58 -4.42
C SER A 212 27.14 -9.53 -5.24
N ASP A 213 25.90 -9.82 -5.67
CA ASP A 213 25.09 -8.91 -6.46
C ASP A 213 24.62 -7.71 -5.64
N ILE A 214 24.33 -7.91 -4.34
CA ILE A 214 24.02 -6.83 -3.41
C ILE A 214 25.20 -5.85 -3.32
N LEU A 215 26.41 -6.36 -3.09
CA LEU A 215 27.60 -5.52 -2.98
C LEU A 215 27.90 -4.78 -4.29
N ALA A 216 27.68 -5.43 -5.43
CA ALA A 216 27.83 -4.80 -6.74
C ALA A 216 26.85 -3.63 -6.92
N VAL A 217 25.56 -3.84 -6.59
CA VAL A 217 24.51 -2.83 -6.71
C VAL A 217 24.71 -1.67 -5.73
N LEU A 218 25.17 -1.93 -4.50
CA LEU A 218 25.48 -0.88 -3.51
C LEU A 218 26.64 0.02 -3.93
N ARG A 219 27.52 -0.44 -4.83
CA ARG A 219 28.63 0.37 -5.39
C ARG A 219 28.17 1.28 -6.53
N ILE A 220 26.98 1.09 -7.06
CA ILE A 220 26.46 1.87 -8.19
C ILE A 220 25.77 3.13 -7.65
N SER A 221 26.30 4.31 -7.98
CA SER A 221 25.74 5.61 -7.54
C SER A 221 24.27 5.79 -7.92
N THR A 222 23.85 5.29 -9.07
CA THR A 222 22.46 5.34 -9.54
C THR A 222 21.47 4.68 -8.55
N THR A 223 21.89 3.58 -7.90
CA THR A 223 21.07 2.91 -6.88
C THR A 223 20.72 3.86 -5.73
N TRP A 224 21.73 4.61 -5.24
CA TRP A 224 21.54 5.57 -4.16
C TRP A 224 20.65 6.74 -4.57
N TYR A 225 20.86 7.30 -5.79
CA TYR A 225 20.00 8.38 -6.28
C TYR A 225 18.53 7.93 -6.42
N CYS A 226 18.29 6.77 -7.02
CA CYS A 226 16.94 6.22 -7.14
C CYS A 226 16.33 5.93 -5.77
N SER A 227 17.10 5.37 -4.83
CA SER A 227 16.66 5.12 -3.46
C SER A 227 16.24 6.40 -2.75
N MET A 228 17.03 7.49 -2.89
CA MET A 228 16.70 8.79 -2.29
C MET A 228 15.46 9.44 -2.92
N VAL A 229 15.24 9.27 -4.22
CA VAL A 229 14.00 9.73 -4.88
C VAL A 229 12.79 9.00 -4.29
N ILE A 230 12.87 7.66 -4.16
CA ILE A 230 11.78 6.85 -3.58
C ILE A 230 11.57 7.23 -2.13
N PHE A 231 12.64 7.36 -1.34
CA PHE A 231 12.61 7.79 0.05
C PHE A 231 11.90 9.14 0.22
N GLY A 232 12.26 10.15 -0.56
CA GLY A 232 11.64 11.47 -0.48
C GLY A 232 10.14 11.46 -0.83
N VAL A 233 9.77 10.79 -1.92
CA VAL A 233 8.36 10.65 -2.32
C VAL A 233 7.58 9.86 -1.26
N PHE A 234 8.19 8.81 -0.70
CA PHE A 234 7.56 7.98 0.31
C PHE A 234 7.43 8.70 1.66
N THR A 235 8.36 9.60 2.00
CA THR A 235 8.24 10.48 3.17
C THR A 235 6.99 11.37 3.06
N ILE A 236 6.76 11.98 1.88
CA ILE A 236 5.54 12.76 1.66
C ILE A 236 4.29 11.88 1.80
N TYR A 237 4.33 10.66 1.28
CA TYR A 237 3.24 9.69 1.43
C TYR A 237 2.94 9.38 2.90
N ALA A 238 3.97 9.15 3.71
CA ALA A 238 3.82 8.87 5.13
C ALA A 238 3.25 10.09 5.89
N ILE A 239 3.72 11.30 5.57
CA ILE A 239 3.19 12.57 6.13
C ILE A 239 1.71 12.76 5.78
N LEU A 240 1.28 12.41 4.56
CA LEU A 240 -0.13 12.50 4.16
C LEU A 240 -1.07 11.65 5.03
N SER A 241 -0.56 10.65 5.74
CA SER A 241 -1.34 9.87 6.69
C SER A 241 -1.89 10.72 7.84
N TYR A 242 -1.22 11.83 8.18
CA TYR A 242 -1.63 12.77 9.22
C TYR A 242 -2.61 13.85 8.73
N SER A 243 -2.99 13.83 7.46
CA SER A 243 -3.87 14.86 6.88
C SER A 243 -5.21 14.98 7.60
N THR A 244 -5.77 13.86 8.10
CA THR A 244 -7.03 13.86 8.86
C THR A 244 -6.87 14.63 10.17
N ASN A 245 -5.82 14.36 10.94
CA ASN A 245 -5.52 15.07 12.19
C ASN A 245 -5.28 16.55 11.93
N TYR A 246 -4.45 16.85 10.92
CA TYR A 246 -4.11 18.22 10.58
C TYR A 246 -5.35 19.06 10.21
N LEU A 247 -6.26 18.51 9.40
CA LEU A 247 -7.50 19.19 9.03
C LEU A 247 -8.44 19.36 10.23
N THR A 248 -8.46 18.41 11.16
CA THR A 248 -9.32 18.51 12.35
C THR A 248 -8.75 19.49 13.38
N GLU A 249 -7.47 19.38 13.72
CA GLU A 249 -6.83 20.15 14.77
C GLU A 249 -6.56 21.61 14.36
N MET A 250 -6.09 21.81 13.12
CA MET A 250 -5.65 23.13 12.64
C MET A 250 -6.77 23.95 11.98
N TYR A 251 -7.73 23.28 11.35
CA TYR A 251 -8.80 23.96 10.63
C TYR A 251 -10.19 23.76 11.25
N GLY A 252 -10.30 22.99 12.33
CA GLY A 252 -11.58 22.74 13.02
C GLY A 252 -12.57 21.91 12.21
N MET A 253 -12.07 21.12 11.25
CA MET A 253 -12.92 20.25 10.41
C MET A 253 -13.54 19.14 11.25
N SER A 254 -14.81 18.77 11.00
CA SER A 254 -15.42 17.66 11.71
C SER A 254 -14.69 16.34 11.42
N LEU A 255 -14.62 15.44 12.42
CA LEU A 255 -13.94 14.16 12.31
C LEU A 255 -14.41 13.36 11.10
N VAL A 256 -15.71 13.32 10.85
CA VAL A 256 -16.31 12.59 9.73
C VAL A 256 -15.85 13.20 8.39
N ALA A 257 -15.90 14.51 8.24
CA ALA A 257 -15.48 15.19 7.02
C ALA A 257 -13.97 15.02 6.76
N ALA A 258 -13.15 15.16 7.80
CA ALA A 258 -11.70 14.94 7.70
C ALA A 258 -11.35 13.49 7.34
N SER A 259 -12.10 12.50 7.87
CA SER A 259 -11.94 11.09 7.53
C SER A 259 -12.31 10.80 6.06
N TYR A 260 -13.38 11.40 5.53
CA TYR A 260 -13.68 11.32 4.09
C TYR A 260 -12.56 11.93 3.24
N MET A 261 -11.97 13.05 3.66
CA MET A 261 -10.79 13.61 3.00
C MET A 261 -9.60 12.65 3.05
N GLY A 262 -9.40 11.94 4.16
CA GLY A 262 -8.41 10.87 4.27
C GLY A 262 -8.61 9.77 3.22
N ILE A 263 -9.88 9.37 2.95
CA ILE A 263 -10.20 8.41 1.88
C ILE A 263 -9.88 9.00 0.51
N VAL A 264 -10.29 10.24 0.24
CA VAL A 264 -9.99 10.92 -1.04
C VAL A 264 -8.49 10.92 -1.31
N ILE A 265 -7.69 11.35 -0.34
CA ILE A 265 -6.24 11.48 -0.46
C ILE A 265 -5.58 10.10 -0.58
N ASN A 266 -5.87 9.18 0.34
CA ASN A 266 -5.11 7.93 0.44
C ASN A 266 -5.64 6.79 -0.46
N LYS A 267 -6.88 6.85 -0.93
CA LYS A 267 -7.48 5.79 -1.75
C LYS A 267 -7.80 6.26 -3.17
N ILE A 268 -8.55 7.36 -3.32
CA ILE A 268 -8.96 7.86 -4.64
C ILE A 268 -7.74 8.42 -5.40
N PHE A 269 -6.94 9.27 -4.76
CA PHE A 269 -5.74 9.83 -5.41
C PHE A 269 -4.71 8.75 -5.76
N ARG A 270 -4.54 7.75 -4.91
CA ARG A 270 -3.69 6.60 -5.23
C ARG A 270 -4.14 5.89 -6.51
N ALA A 271 -5.44 5.69 -6.69
CA ALA A 271 -5.99 5.01 -7.85
C ALA A 271 -5.90 5.84 -9.13
N LEU A 272 -6.11 7.16 -9.04
CA LEU A 272 -6.20 8.05 -10.20
C LEU A 272 -4.85 8.69 -10.57
N CYS A 273 -4.10 9.19 -9.58
CA CYS A 273 -2.91 10.00 -9.85
C CYS A 273 -1.69 9.17 -10.26
N GLY A 274 -1.61 7.89 -9.86
CA GLY A 274 -0.53 7.00 -10.31
C GLY A 274 -0.48 6.88 -11.84
N PRO A 275 -1.57 6.48 -12.52
CA PRO A 275 -1.66 6.46 -13.98
C PRO A 275 -1.45 7.84 -14.63
N LEU A 276 -1.92 8.93 -13.99
CA LEU A 276 -1.73 10.28 -14.49
C LEU A 276 -0.24 10.67 -14.59
N GLY A 277 0.61 10.22 -13.68
CA GLY A 277 2.06 10.41 -13.78
C GLY A 277 2.62 9.86 -15.10
N GLY A 278 2.23 8.63 -15.47
CA GLY A 278 2.59 8.01 -16.75
C GLY A 278 2.08 8.77 -17.97
N ILE A 279 0.82 9.23 -17.91
CA ILE A 279 0.20 10.05 -18.96
C ILE A 279 0.96 11.38 -19.12
N ILE A 280 1.28 12.07 -18.03
CA ILE A 280 2.05 13.31 -18.05
C ILE A 280 3.40 13.08 -18.74
N THR A 281 4.11 11.99 -18.42
CA THR A 281 5.40 11.68 -19.05
C THR A 281 5.25 11.39 -20.55
N THR A 282 4.17 10.72 -20.97
CA THR A 282 3.95 10.34 -22.37
C THR A 282 3.58 11.52 -23.25
N TYR A 283 2.68 12.41 -22.77
CA TYR A 283 2.09 13.48 -23.56
C TYR A 283 2.75 14.86 -23.35
N SER A 284 3.54 15.03 -22.27
CA SER A 284 4.29 16.27 -22.06
C SER A 284 5.51 16.35 -22.96
N LYS A 285 6.04 17.56 -23.14
CA LYS A 285 7.37 17.77 -23.78
C LYS A 285 8.52 17.16 -22.98
N VAL A 286 8.28 16.87 -21.69
CA VAL A 286 9.23 16.27 -20.76
C VAL A 286 9.07 14.75 -20.80
N LYS A 287 9.73 14.08 -21.74
CA LYS A 287 9.64 12.62 -21.93
C LYS A 287 10.47 11.80 -20.92
N SER A 288 10.96 12.41 -19.85
CA SER A 288 11.81 11.79 -18.83
C SER A 288 11.00 11.60 -17.53
N PRO A 289 10.76 10.35 -17.05
CA PRO A 289 10.14 10.08 -15.76
C PRO A 289 10.83 10.80 -14.61
N THR A 290 12.16 10.80 -14.57
CA THR A 290 12.95 11.44 -13.51
C THR A 290 12.72 12.96 -13.46
N ARG A 291 12.68 13.64 -14.61
CA ARG A 291 12.39 15.09 -14.67
C ARG A 291 10.95 15.40 -14.23
N VAL A 292 9.98 14.56 -14.60
CA VAL A 292 8.59 14.73 -14.14
C VAL A 292 8.52 14.59 -12.62
N VAL A 293 9.19 13.59 -12.04
CA VAL A 293 9.27 13.43 -10.57
C VAL A 293 9.92 14.64 -9.92
N GLN A 294 11.00 15.21 -10.50
CA GLN A 294 11.63 16.43 -9.99
C GLN A 294 10.65 17.61 -9.96
N ILE A 295 9.94 17.87 -11.07
CA ILE A 295 8.95 18.95 -11.16
C ILE A 295 7.85 18.76 -10.12
N LEU A 296 7.28 17.55 -10.03
CA LEU A 296 6.25 17.22 -9.06
C LEU A 296 6.75 17.39 -7.62
N SER A 297 8.01 17.02 -7.34
CA SER A 297 8.62 17.18 -6.02
C SER A 297 8.80 18.67 -5.64
N ILE A 298 9.17 19.53 -6.61
CA ILE A 298 9.26 20.97 -6.39
C ILE A 298 7.86 21.55 -6.09
N ILE A 299 6.84 21.18 -6.86
CA ILE A 299 5.46 21.60 -6.62
C ILE A 299 4.99 21.13 -5.24
N GLY A 300 5.29 19.89 -4.87
CA GLY A 300 4.98 19.33 -3.55
C GLY A 300 5.66 20.10 -2.42
N LEU A 301 6.95 20.45 -2.59
CA LEU A 301 7.67 21.26 -1.62
C LEU A 301 7.08 22.65 -1.46
N LEU A 302 6.70 23.30 -2.56
CA LEU A 302 6.00 24.59 -2.52
C LEU A 302 4.64 24.49 -1.83
N ALA A 303 3.88 23.43 -2.07
CA ALA A 303 2.62 23.18 -1.38
C ALA A 303 2.81 22.98 0.12
N LEU A 304 3.84 22.21 0.51
CA LEU A 304 4.19 21.98 1.91
C LEU A 304 4.63 23.27 2.62
N THR A 305 5.50 24.05 1.98
CA THR A 305 5.92 25.36 2.53
C THR A 305 4.75 26.32 2.64
N ALA A 306 3.83 26.34 1.67
CA ALA A 306 2.61 27.13 1.75
C ALA A 306 1.74 26.72 2.95
N LEU A 307 1.59 25.41 3.22
CA LEU A 307 0.89 24.93 4.42
C LEU A 307 1.53 25.40 5.73
N LEU A 308 2.86 25.48 5.79
CA LEU A 308 3.58 25.93 6.97
C LEU A 308 3.48 27.45 7.23
N VAL A 309 3.39 28.24 6.15
CA VAL A 309 3.35 29.71 6.24
C VAL A 309 1.91 30.24 6.37
N THR A 310 0.93 29.48 5.92
CA THR A 310 -0.46 29.89 5.94
C THR A 310 -1.04 29.80 7.35
N ASN A 311 -1.72 30.88 7.79
CA ASN A 311 -2.45 30.85 9.04
C ASN A 311 -3.58 29.81 8.99
N SER A 312 -3.45 28.77 9.80
CA SER A 312 -4.42 27.69 9.91
C SER A 312 -5.57 28.14 10.81
N ASN A 313 -6.72 28.42 10.22
CA ASN A 313 -7.95 28.77 10.92
C ASN A 313 -9.18 28.24 10.17
N PRO A 314 -10.36 28.18 10.78
CA PRO A 314 -11.56 27.67 10.12
C PRO A 314 -11.95 28.42 8.84
N GLN A 315 -11.56 29.69 8.69
CA GLN A 315 -11.86 30.50 7.48
C GLN A 315 -10.98 30.12 6.29
N SER A 316 -9.80 29.55 6.52
CA SER A 316 -8.84 29.13 5.50
C SER A 316 -8.90 27.63 5.17
N VAL A 317 -9.90 26.88 5.67
CA VAL A 317 -10.03 25.42 5.48
C VAL A 317 -10.00 25.00 4.00
N ALA A 318 -10.64 25.76 3.12
CA ALA A 318 -10.66 25.46 1.67
C ALA A 318 -9.25 25.51 1.07
N MET A 319 -8.41 26.45 1.50
CA MET A 319 -7.03 26.57 1.06
C MET A 319 -6.20 25.42 1.62
N GLY A 320 -6.36 25.08 2.90
CA GLY A 320 -5.70 23.92 3.51
C GLY A 320 -6.02 22.61 2.77
N ILE A 321 -7.29 22.37 2.48
CA ILE A 321 -7.73 21.24 1.66
C ILE A 321 -7.06 21.25 0.29
N GLY A 322 -7.09 22.40 -0.40
CA GLY A 322 -6.48 22.53 -1.74
C GLY A 322 -4.99 22.21 -1.75
N LEU A 323 -4.23 22.69 -0.77
CA LEU A 323 -2.79 22.44 -0.64
C LEU A 323 -2.51 20.95 -0.31
N ILE A 324 -3.30 20.32 0.55
CA ILE A 324 -3.17 18.90 0.88
C ILE A 324 -3.52 18.02 -0.34
N LEU A 325 -4.57 18.39 -1.10
CA LEU A 325 -4.91 17.70 -2.35
C LEU A 325 -3.79 17.84 -3.39
N LEU A 326 -3.20 19.04 -3.53
CA LEU A 326 -2.06 19.25 -4.42
C LEU A 326 -0.85 18.40 -3.98
N LEU A 327 -0.55 18.36 -2.69
CA LEU A 327 0.51 17.52 -2.13
C LEU A 327 0.23 16.03 -2.39
N GLY A 328 -1.01 15.58 -2.21
CA GLY A 328 -1.45 14.23 -2.55
C GLY A 328 -1.28 13.90 -4.03
N PHE A 329 -1.69 14.81 -4.91
CA PHE A 329 -1.50 14.66 -6.36
C PHE A 329 -0.02 14.48 -6.73
N THR A 330 0.86 15.38 -6.27
CA THR A 330 2.29 15.32 -6.58
C THR A 330 2.94 14.05 -6.05
N CYS A 331 2.55 13.62 -4.84
CA CYS A 331 3.02 12.37 -4.24
C CYS A 331 2.63 11.14 -5.06
N TYR A 332 1.33 10.96 -5.34
CA TYR A 332 0.85 9.75 -6.01
C TYR A 332 1.21 9.69 -7.49
N ALA A 333 1.28 10.82 -8.18
CA ALA A 333 1.79 10.88 -9.55
C ALA A 333 3.28 10.51 -9.61
N SER A 334 4.09 10.96 -8.64
CA SER A 334 5.49 10.57 -8.52
C SER A 334 5.65 9.09 -8.17
N ARG A 335 4.76 8.53 -7.33
CA ARG A 335 4.74 7.09 -7.01
C ARG A 335 4.50 6.21 -8.23
N GLY A 336 3.74 6.67 -9.20
CA GLY A 336 3.55 5.97 -10.48
C GLY A 336 4.80 5.95 -11.37
N LEU A 337 5.76 6.84 -11.12
CA LEU A 337 6.91 7.06 -11.98
C LEU A 337 8.25 6.63 -11.39
N TYR A 338 8.44 6.65 -10.07
CA TYR A 338 9.77 6.48 -9.48
C TYR A 338 10.39 5.10 -9.79
N TRP A 339 9.59 4.07 -10.04
CA TRP A 339 10.10 2.77 -10.47
C TRP A 339 10.63 2.75 -11.91
N ALA A 340 10.33 3.76 -12.71
CA ALA A 340 10.92 3.92 -14.02
C ALA A 340 12.31 4.57 -13.98
N CYS A 341 12.68 5.23 -12.87
CA CYS A 341 13.96 5.92 -12.72
C CYS A 341 15.19 5.01 -12.87
N PRO A 342 15.25 3.80 -12.27
CA PRO A 342 16.37 2.89 -12.48
C PRO A 342 16.55 2.46 -13.95
N GLY A 343 15.43 2.27 -14.67
CA GLY A 343 15.45 1.95 -16.10
C GLY A 343 15.96 3.12 -16.95
N GLU A 344 15.49 4.34 -16.68
CA GLU A 344 15.98 5.56 -17.35
C GLU A 344 17.47 5.80 -17.10
N ALA A 345 17.95 5.48 -15.90
CA ALA A 345 19.35 5.56 -15.52
C ALA A 345 20.21 4.44 -16.13
N ARG A 346 19.65 3.63 -17.06
CA ARG A 346 20.34 2.53 -17.77
C ARG A 346 20.93 1.48 -16.83
N THR A 347 20.27 1.18 -15.74
CA THR A 347 20.68 0.06 -14.88
C THR A 347 20.66 -1.24 -15.69
N PRO A 348 21.77 -2.03 -15.68
CA PRO A 348 21.83 -3.28 -16.42
C PRO A 348 20.69 -4.24 -16.01
N SER A 349 20.09 -4.91 -17.00
CA SER A 349 18.90 -5.78 -16.78
C SER A 349 19.16 -6.92 -15.81
N TYR A 350 20.39 -7.47 -15.78
CA TYR A 350 20.75 -8.59 -14.92
C TYR A 350 20.81 -8.23 -13.42
N ILE A 351 20.95 -6.95 -13.05
CA ILE A 351 20.94 -6.48 -11.65
C ILE A 351 19.71 -5.63 -11.32
N MET A 352 18.81 -5.43 -12.27
CA MET A 352 17.64 -4.57 -12.10
C MET A 352 16.78 -5.01 -10.90
N GLY A 353 16.53 -6.32 -10.75
CA GLY A 353 15.77 -6.86 -9.63
C GLY A 353 16.41 -6.54 -8.27
N THR A 354 17.71 -6.78 -8.15
CA THR A 354 18.48 -6.46 -6.93
C THR A 354 18.48 -4.97 -6.64
N THR A 355 18.61 -4.12 -7.70
CA THR A 355 18.55 -2.65 -7.57
C THR A 355 17.18 -2.22 -7.04
N VAL A 356 16.09 -2.72 -7.60
CA VAL A 356 14.72 -2.42 -7.14
C VAL A 356 14.53 -2.88 -5.69
N GLY A 357 15.05 -4.06 -5.33
CA GLY A 357 15.00 -4.56 -3.95
C GLY A 357 15.69 -3.63 -2.95
N ILE A 358 16.92 -3.20 -3.24
CA ILE A 358 17.68 -2.26 -2.39
C ILE A 358 16.97 -0.90 -2.33
N CYS A 359 16.51 -0.40 -3.49
CA CYS A 359 15.74 0.84 -3.54
C CYS A 359 14.44 0.75 -2.71
N SER A 360 13.80 -0.41 -2.63
CA SER A 360 12.62 -0.62 -1.79
C SER A 360 12.96 -0.56 -0.31
N VAL A 361 14.03 -1.24 0.11
CA VAL A 361 14.46 -1.23 1.52
C VAL A 361 14.75 0.19 1.99
N ILE A 362 15.55 0.95 1.24
CA ILE A 362 15.91 2.32 1.59
C ILE A 362 14.70 3.26 1.43
N GLY A 363 13.97 3.10 0.33
CA GLY A 363 12.86 3.98 -0.05
C GLY A 363 11.66 3.91 0.90
N PHE A 364 11.43 2.76 1.53
CA PHE A 364 10.31 2.57 2.46
C PHE A 364 10.67 2.75 3.94
N LEU A 365 11.92 3.11 4.25
CA LEU A 365 12.34 3.46 5.61
C LEU A 365 11.45 4.51 6.30
N PRO A 366 10.82 5.49 5.61
CA PRO A 366 9.93 6.44 6.28
C PRO A 366 8.79 5.81 7.07
N ASP A 367 8.28 4.61 6.69
CA ASP A 367 7.28 3.88 7.50
C ASP A 367 7.78 3.51 8.91
N VAL A 368 9.10 3.57 9.14
CA VAL A 368 9.70 3.21 10.43
C VAL A 368 9.71 4.39 11.39
N PHE A 369 9.85 5.63 10.90
CA PHE A 369 10.08 6.79 11.76
C PHE A 369 9.13 7.97 11.53
N VAL A 370 8.22 7.91 10.55
CA VAL A 370 7.12 8.84 10.34
C VAL A 370 5.82 8.23 10.84
#